data_c8f3cb6ee8b9b0789c8de80bff9cf1e3
#
_entry.id   c8f3cb6ee8b9b0789c8de80bff9cf1e3
#
_cell.length_a   1.000
_cell.length_b   1.000
_cell.length_c   1.000
_cell.angle_alpha   90.00
_cell.angle_beta   90.00
_cell.angle_gamma   90.00
#
_symmetry.space_group_name_H-M   'P 1'
#
loop_
_entity.id
_entity.type
_entity.pdbx_description
1 polymer ?
#
loop_
_entity_poly.entity_id
_entity_poly.type
_entity_poly.pdbx_seq_one_letter_code
_entity_poly.pdbx_strand_id
1 'polypeptide(L)'
;AHLAPAEGPWKMEANYRYVNTRGPLTFSVVNAGNLREFVMEMSANARMMWDMKAYNTDSFLIDFCTQYFGKEHAAEAAKLYHDYYYAYWQQKPSEFPGMERQFIFQDLRYSRVFEQIGKRFDDFSPNPLYEIGFERVPGRSFRIDGNNQVDSLIAGMKKTAVRFEEVSRHCEDFLKSLPKQNQRFFRDNLAAPCHYMAALSHSLYHFVSAYKEK
;
A
#
# COMPACT_ATOMS: atom_id res chain seq x y z
N ALA A 1 7.37 -11.41 3.50
CA ALA A 1 6.44 -11.37 2.37
C ALA A 1 5.31 -10.38 2.69
N HIS A 2 4.87 -9.62 1.71
CA HIS A 2 3.70 -8.76 1.81
C HIS A 2 2.45 -9.54 1.44
N LEU A 3 1.38 -9.40 2.20
CA LEU A 3 0.10 -10.03 1.91
C LEU A 3 -0.78 -9.12 1.03
N ALA A 4 -0.52 -7.81 1.05
CA ALA A 4 -1.23 -6.83 0.27
C ALA A 4 -0.27 -5.89 -0.46
N PRO A 5 -0.49 -5.58 -1.75
CA PRO A 5 0.28 -4.57 -2.47
C PRO A 5 0.16 -3.20 -1.78
N ALA A 6 1.28 -2.52 -1.54
CA ALA A 6 1.27 -1.24 -0.82
C ALA A 6 1.76 -0.07 -1.67
N GLU A 7 2.58 -0.33 -2.66
CA GLU A 7 3.21 0.68 -3.50
C GLU A 7 2.82 0.44 -4.96
N GLY A 8 1.86 1.20 -5.44
CA GLY A 8 1.33 1.04 -6.78
C GLY A 8 2.30 1.49 -7.89
N PRO A 9 1.90 1.29 -9.15
CA PRO A 9 2.74 1.56 -10.31
C PRO A 9 3.16 3.03 -10.45
N TRP A 10 2.43 3.98 -9.87
CA TRP A 10 2.83 5.41 -9.83
C TRP A 10 4.18 5.63 -9.15
N LYS A 11 4.40 4.98 -8.00
CA LYS A 11 5.67 5.07 -7.30
C LYS A 11 6.78 4.37 -8.08
N MET A 12 6.48 3.24 -8.70
CA MET A 12 7.42 2.52 -9.55
C MET A 12 7.82 3.38 -10.75
N GLU A 13 6.87 4.02 -11.42
CA GLU A 13 7.13 4.95 -12.53
C GLU A 13 8.03 6.11 -12.08
N ALA A 14 7.69 6.78 -10.98
CA ALA A 14 8.50 7.88 -10.44
C ALA A 14 9.94 7.44 -10.13
N ASN A 15 10.11 6.28 -9.50
CA ASN A 15 11.43 5.71 -9.20
C ASN A 15 12.22 5.42 -10.48
N TYR A 16 11.60 4.78 -11.47
CA TYR A 16 12.29 4.42 -12.72
C TYR A 16 12.66 5.64 -13.55
N ARG A 17 11.78 6.65 -13.62
CA ARG A 17 12.13 7.93 -14.25
C ARG A 17 13.29 8.60 -13.55
N TYR A 18 13.28 8.64 -12.21
CA TYR A 18 14.39 9.20 -11.44
C TYR A 18 15.69 8.46 -11.67
N VAL A 19 15.70 7.13 -11.61
CA VAL A 19 16.92 6.33 -11.86
C VAL A 19 17.41 6.53 -13.28
N ASN A 20 16.51 6.59 -14.27
CA ASN A 20 16.87 6.78 -15.67
C ASN A 20 17.54 8.15 -15.95
N THR A 21 17.34 9.15 -15.08
CA THR A 21 18.12 10.41 -15.16
C THR A 21 19.59 10.23 -14.78
N ARG A 22 19.94 9.13 -14.13
CA ARG A 22 21.31 8.80 -13.68
C ARG A 22 22.02 7.81 -14.60
N GLY A 23 21.26 7.15 -15.46
CA GLY A 23 21.76 6.19 -16.44
C GLY A 23 20.63 5.31 -16.98
N PRO A 24 20.78 4.72 -18.18
CA PRO A 24 19.73 3.91 -18.77
C PRO A 24 19.47 2.63 -17.95
N LEU A 25 18.20 2.33 -17.73
CA LEU A 25 17.77 1.05 -17.17
C LEU A 25 17.84 -0.02 -18.26
N THR A 26 18.68 -1.04 -18.06
CA THR A 26 18.86 -2.15 -19.01
C THR A 26 18.16 -3.43 -18.59
N PHE A 27 17.91 -3.60 -17.29
CA PHE A 27 17.16 -4.72 -16.75
C PHE A 27 16.56 -4.36 -15.39
N SER A 28 15.53 -5.10 -14.97
CA SER A 28 15.02 -5.04 -13.60
C SER A 28 14.88 -6.44 -13.01
N VAL A 29 15.08 -6.54 -11.70
CA VAL A 29 14.81 -7.76 -10.94
C VAL A 29 13.64 -7.48 -10.02
N VAL A 30 12.57 -8.24 -10.19
CA VAL A 30 11.33 -8.12 -9.39
C VAL A 30 11.26 -9.26 -8.40
N ASN A 31 11.23 -8.94 -7.11
CA ASN A 31 10.97 -9.90 -6.06
C ASN A 31 9.46 -9.89 -5.76
N ALA A 32 8.73 -10.82 -6.36
CA ALA A 32 7.29 -11.00 -6.15
C ALA A 32 7.05 -12.22 -5.25
N GLY A 33 6.40 -12.00 -4.10
CA GLY A 33 6.04 -13.10 -3.19
C GLY A 33 4.91 -13.98 -3.76
N ASN A 34 3.88 -13.35 -4.29
CA ASN A 34 2.70 -13.99 -4.87
C ASN A 34 2.42 -13.44 -6.26
N LEU A 35 2.41 -14.28 -7.26
CA LEU A 35 2.24 -13.82 -8.65
C LEU A 35 0.83 -13.28 -8.92
N ARG A 36 -0.20 -13.93 -8.35
CA ARG A 36 -1.60 -13.58 -8.59
C ARG A 36 -1.96 -12.21 -8.04
N GLU A 37 -1.54 -11.92 -6.83
CA GLU A 37 -1.84 -10.67 -6.13
C GLU A 37 -1.05 -9.48 -6.69
N PHE A 38 0.09 -9.73 -7.33
CA PHE A 38 0.99 -8.70 -7.87
C PHE A 38 1.03 -8.65 -9.41
N VAL A 39 0.06 -9.25 -10.08
CA VAL A 39 0.06 -9.30 -11.56
C VAL A 39 0.00 -7.92 -12.19
N MET A 40 -0.70 -6.97 -11.57
CA MET A 40 -0.81 -5.61 -12.08
C MET A 40 0.54 -4.88 -11.98
N GLU A 41 1.22 -4.95 -10.85
CA GLU A 41 2.54 -4.34 -10.64
C GLU A 41 3.62 -4.98 -11.53
N MET A 42 3.58 -6.31 -11.69
CA MET A 42 4.51 -6.99 -12.61
C MET A 42 4.27 -6.59 -14.06
N SER A 43 3.00 -6.46 -14.47
CA SER A 43 2.64 -5.98 -15.81
C SER A 43 3.08 -4.54 -16.04
N ALA A 44 2.90 -3.68 -15.03
CA ALA A 44 3.39 -2.30 -15.06
C ALA A 44 4.92 -2.26 -15.21
N ASN A 45 5.64 -3.05 -14.40
CA ASN A 45 7.09 -3.16 -14.50
C ASN A 45 7.52 -3.59 -15.92
N ALA A 46 6.93 -4.64 -16.47
CA ALA A 46 7.24 -5.12 -17.81
C ALA A 46 7.00 -4.04 -18.88
N ARG A 47 5.90 -3.30 -18.79
CA ARG A 47 5.61 -2.18 -19.71
C ARG A 47 6.63 -1.05 -19.58
N MET A 48 7.01 -0.67 -18.35
CA MET A 48 8.04 0.35 -18.09
C MET A 48 9.40 -0.06 -18.67
N MET A 49 9.79 -1.33 -18.48
CA MET A 49 11.05 -1.84 -19.00
C MET A 49 11.06 -1.96 -20.53
N TRP A 50 9.89 -2.19 -21.14
CA TRP A 50 9.75 -2.25 -22.59
C TRP A 50 9.88 -0.87 -23.25
N ASP A 51 9.12 0.12 -22.75
CA ASP A 51 9.16 1.50 -23.26
C ASP A 51 8.82 2.50 -22.16
N MET A 52 9.83 2.88 -21.37
CA MET A 52 9.68 3.87 -20.31
C MET A 52 9.28 5.24 -20.82
N LYS A 53 9.65 5.58 -22.08
CA LYS A 53 9.36 6.89 -22.65
C LYS A 53 7.87 7.05 -22.97
N ALA A 54 7.25 6.02 -23.51
CA ALA A 54 5.81 6.02 -23.82
C ALA A 54 4.94 5.63 -22.61
N TYR A 55 5.53 5.07 -21.55
CA TYR A 55 4.76 4.62 -20.40
C TYR A 55 4.13 5.78 -19.61
N ASN A 56 2.89 5.57 -19.20
CA ASN A 56 2.15 6.41 -18.25
C ASN A 56 1.26 5.50 -17.40
N THR A 57 1.33 5.62 -16.10
CA THR A 57 0.62 4.73 -15.16
C THR A 57 -0.90 4.80 -15.33
N ASP A 58 -1.48 5.98 -15.51
CA ASP A 58 -2.94 6.11 -15.59
C ASP A 58 -3.49 5.47 -16.87
N SER A 59 -2.80 5.67 -18.01
CA SER A 59 -3.13 5.01 -19.27
C SER A 59 -2.95 3.50 -19.18
N PHE A 60 -1.83 3.04 -18.60
CA PHE A 60 -1.58 1.62 -18.36
C PHE A 60 -2.70 0.99 -17.52
N LEU A 61 -3.15 1.66 -16.47
CA LEU A 61 -4.17 1.13 -15.57
C LEU A 61 -5.52 0.96 -16.29
N ILE A 62 -5.90 1.90 -17.14
CA ILE A 62 -7.10 1.78 -17.99
C ILE A 62 -6.96 0.61 -18.96
N ASP A 63 -5.81 0.45 -19.62
CA ASP A 63 -5.53 -0.68 -20.53
C ASP A 63 -5.61 -2.02 -19.80
N PHE A 64 -4.96 -2.10 -18.62
CA PHE A 64 -5.00 -3.29 -17.76
C PHE A 64 -6.44 -3.64 -17.36
N CYS A 65 -7.18 -2.67 -16.86
CA CYS A 65 -8.58 -2.89 -16.46
C CYS A 65 -9.47 -3.24 -17.65
N THR A 66 -9.23 -2.67 -18.83
CA THR A 66 -9.94 -3.04 -20.06
C THR A 66 -9.70 -4.50 -20.42
N GLN A 67 -8.45 -4.97 -20.31
CA GLN A 67 -8.08 -6.36 -20.62
C GLN A 67 -8.72 -7.36 -19.66
N TYR A 68 -8.79 -7.06 -18.37
CA TYR A 68 -9.24 -7.99 -17.34
C TYR A 68 -10.75 -7.88 -17.03
N PHE A 69 -11.38 -6.74 -17.24
CA PHE A 69 -12.76 -6.49 -16.80
C PHE A 69 -13.70 -6.05 -17.94
N GLY A 70 -13.15 -5.77 -19.13
CA GLY A 70 -13.92 -5.24 -20.25
C GLY A 70 -13.96 -3.70 -20.24
N LYS A 71 -14.19 -3.13 -21.42
CA LYS A 71 -14.17 -1.67 -21.64
C LYS A 71 -15.21 -0.92 -20.79
N GLU A 72 -16.37 -1.53 -20.60
CA GLU A 72 -17.47 -0.98 -19.82
C GLU A 72 -17.17 -0.84 -18.33
N HIS A 73 -16.29 -1.68 -17.80
CA HIS A 73 -15.93 -1.70 -16.37
C HIS A 73 -14.55 -1.07 -16.08
N ALA A 74 -13.79 -0.77 -17.12
CA ALA A 74 -12.37 -0.38 -16.99
C ALA A 74 -12.15 0.87 -16.14
N ALA A 75 -12.95 1.91 -16.36
CA ALA A 75 -12.78 3.18 -15.66
C ALA A 75 -13.09 3.07 -14.17
N GLU A 76 -14.14 2.34 -13.81
CA GLU A 76 -14.52 2.10 -12.42
C GLU A 76 -13.50 1.21 -11.72
N ALA A 77 -13.05 0.13 -12.36
CA ALA A 77 -11.99 -0.72 -11.83
C ALA A 77 -10.68 0.06 -11.60
N ALA A 78 -10.27 0.88 -12.57
CA ALA A 78 -9.07 1.71 -12.44
C ALA A 78 -9.17 2.70 -11.27
N LYS A 79 -10.35 3.30 -11.08
CA LYS A 79 -10.61 4.15 -9.92
C LYS A 79 -10.46 3.38 -8.60
N LEU A 80 -11.00 2.17 -8.51
CA LEU A 80 -10.88 1.34 -7.29
C LEU A 80 -9.43 0.95 -6.99
N TYR A 81 -8.62 0.62 -8.00
CA TYR A 81 -7.18 0.41 -7.81
C TYR A 81 -6.48 1.67 -7.31
N HIS A 82 -6.79 2.83 -7.90
CA HIS A 82 -6.26 4.10 -7.44
C HIS A 82 -6.64 4.36 -5.98
N ASP A 83 -7.91 4.23 -5.63
CA ASP A 83 -8.42 4.47 -4.27
C ASP A 83 -7.77 3.51 -3.25
N TYR A 84 -7.54 2.25 -3.63
CA TYR A 84 -6.82 1.28 -2.81
C TYR A 84 -5.41 1.76 -2.44
N TYR A 85 -4.60 2.17 -3.43
CA TYR A 85 -3.24 2.63 -3.15
C TYR A 85 -3.21 3.96 -2.40
N TYR A 86 -4.22 4.81 -2.57
CA TYR A 86 -4.37 6.06 -1.84
C TYR A 86 -4.97 5.88 -0.43
N ALA A 87 -5.49 4.72 -0.08
CA ALA A 87 -6.00 4.44 1.25
C ALA A 87 -4.89 4.35 2.31
N TYR A 88 -3.69 3.95 1.94
CA TYR A 88 -2.56 3.83 2.85
C TYR A 88 -2.17 5.16 3.50
N TRP A 89 -1.80 5.12 4.77
CA TRP A 89 -1.25 6.27 5.47
C TRP A 89 0.19 6.57 5.01
N GLN A 90 0.40 7.78 4.56
CA GLN A 90 1.73 8.30 4.26
C GLN A 90 2.31 8.96 5.51
N GLN A 91 3.42 8.43 6.01
CA GLN A 91 4.04 8.87 7.26
C GLN A 91 4.88 10.13 7.10
N LYS A 92 5.57 10.26 5.99
CA LYS A 92 6.46 11.39 5.69
C LYS A 92 6.23 11.87 4.27
N PRO A 93 6.38 13.19 4.01
CA PRO A 93 6.47 13.67 2.64
C PRO A 93 7.68 13.05 1.94
N SER A 94 7.60 12.93 0.62
CA SER A 94 8.71 12.47 -0.18
C SER A 94 9.84 13.49 -0.19
N GLU A 95 11.09 13.01 -0.07
CA GLU A 95 12.30 13.82 -0.25
C GLU A 95 12.63 14.05 -1.73
N PHE A 96 11.99 13.28 -2.63
CA PHE A 96 12.24 13.32 -4.06
C PHE A 96 10.98 13.76 -4.80
N PRO A 97 11.08 14.72 -5.72
CA PRO A 97 9.95 15.12 -6.56
C PRO A 97 9.37 13.91 -7.32
N GLY A 98 8.06 13.79 -7.37
CA GLY A 98 7.37 12.70 -8.02
C GLY A 98 7.32 11.37 -7.24
N MET A 99 7.77 11.38 -5.98
CA MET A 99 7.73 10.20 -5.10
C MET A 99 6.86 10.47 -3.86
N GLU A 100 5.68 11.02 -4.04
CA GLU A 100 4.85 11.58 -2.97
C GLU A 100 4.45 10.54 -1.92
N ARG A 101 4.51 9.26 -2.24
CA ARG A 101 4.10 8.17 -1.33
C ARG A 101 5.25 7.25 -0.94
N GLN A 102 6.45 7.80 -0.79
CA GLN A 102 7.65 7.01 -0.51
C GLN A 102 7.61 6.28 0.84
N PHE A 103 6.96 6.84 1.86
CA PHE A 103 6.94 6.29 3.22
C PHE A 103 5.52 5.85 3.61
N ILE A 104 5.03 4.82 2.95
CA ILE A 104 3.72 4.25 3.21
C ILE A 104 3.78 3.30 4.40
N PHE A 105 2.75 3.32 5.26
CA PHE A 105 2.60 2.38 6.36
C PHE A 105 1.98 1.07 5.84
N GLN A 106 2.83 0.13 5.46
CA GLN A 106 2.46 -1.15 4.86
C GLN A 106 2.32 -2.26 5.91
N ASP A 107 1.75 -3.40 5.53
CA ASP A 107 1.42 -4.54 6.39
C ASP A 107 2.55 -5.06 7.29
N LEU A 108 3.79 -5.11 6.81
CA LEU A 108 4.95 -5.48 7.64
C LEU A 108 5.18 -4.54 8.83
N ARG A 109 4.82 -3.27 8.71
CA ARG A 109 4.95 -2.32 9.80
C ARG A 109 3.89 -2.54 10.86
N TYR A 110 2.69 -2.95 10.47
CA TYR A 110 1.64 -3.35 11.42
C TYR A 110 2.14 -4.47 12.35
N SER A 111 2.70 -5.53 11.79
CA SER A 111 3.24 -6.64 12.59
C SER A 111 4.29 -6.18 13.60
N ARG A 112 5.18 -5.27 13.20
CA ARG A 112 6.21 -4.71 14.09
C ARG A 112 5.63 -3.86 15.21
N VAL A 113 4.60 -3.06 14.92
CA VAL A 113 3.91 -2.26 15.95
C VAL A 113 3.20 -3.17 16.94
N PHE A 114 2.48 -4.18 16.47
CA PHE A 114 1.84 -5.17 17.35
C PHE A 114 2.86 -5.84 18.27
N GLU A 115 4.01 -6.27 17.72
CA GLU A 115 5.06 -6.91 18.51
C GLU A 115 5.65 -5.96 19.55
N GLN A 116 6.00 -4.75 19.16
CA GLN A 116 6.64 -3.77 20.04
C GLN A 116 5.72 -3.28 21.15
N ILE A 117 4.46 -2.95 20.81
CA ILE A 117 3.48 -2.54 21.80
C ILE A 117 3.07 -3.70 22.68
N GLY A 118 2.89 -4.91 22.11
CA GLY A 118 2.55 -6.12 22.87
C GLY A 118 3.56 -6.46 23.95
N LYS A 119 4.85 -6.36 23.65
CA LYS A 119 5.93 -6.57 24.64
C LYS A 119 5.90 -5.56 25.78
N ARG A 120 5.28 -4.40 25.60
CA ARG A 120 5.22 -3.31 26.59
C ARG A 120 3.86 -3.16 27.24
N PHE A 121 2.87 -3.93 26.82
CA PHE A 121 1.55 -3.86 27.42
C PHE A 121 1.56 -4.17 28.91
N ASP A 122 2.47 -5.07 29.33
CA ASP A 122 2.65 -5.47 30.73
C ASP A 122 3.87 -4.81 31.39
N ASP A 123 4.76 -4.22 30.61
CA ASP A 123 5.96 -3.54 31.09
C ASP A 123 5.78 -2.02 30.98
N PHE A 124 5.50 -1.38 32.12
CA PHE A 124 5.36 0.08 32.24
C PHE A 124 6.69 0.85 32.08
N SER A 125 7.68 0.26 31.46
CA SER A 125 8.97 0.90 31.22
C SER A 125 8.80 2.16 30.35
N PRO A 126 9.36 3.30 30.75
CA PRO A 126 9.31 4.55 29.98
C PRO A 126 10.22 4.55 28.75
N ASN A 127 10.85 3.42 28.43
CA ASN A 127 11.73 3.33 27.27
C ASN A 127 10.97 3.58 25.95
N PRO A 128 11.51 4.39 25.03
CA PRO A 128 10.90 4.71 23.77
C PRO A 128 10.65 3.43 22.95
N LEU A 129 9.52 3.40 22.24
CA LEU A 129 9.27 2.38 21.22
C LEU A 129 10.27 2.60 20.09
N TYR A 130 11.05 1.57 19.78
CA TYR A 130 12.10 1.66 18.77
C TYR A 130 11.55 1.83 17.35
N GLU A 131 12.44 2.17 16.45
CA GLU A 131 12.17 2.42 15.04
C GLU A 131 11.29 1.35 14.40
N ILE A 132 10.15 1.78 13.89
CA ILE A 132 9.29 0.96 13.05
C ILE A 132 9.69 1.24 11.60
N GLY A 133 10.63 0.50 11.07
CA GLY A 133 11.09 0.69 9.71
C GLY A 133 12.30 -0.16 9.36
N PHE A 134 12.89 0.10 8.22
CA PHE A 134 14.14 -0.54 7.85
C PHE A 134 15.27 0.10 8.67
N GLU A 135 15.71 -0.58 9.70
CA GLU A 135 16.79 -0.17 10.62
C GLU A 135 18.11 0.23 9.91
N ARG A 136 18.26 -0.19 8.65
CA ARG A 136 19.48 -0.02 7.86
C ARG A 136 19.60 1.32 7.16
N VAL A 137 18.58 2.18 7.22
CA VAL A 137 18.61 3.49 6.55
C VAL A 137 18.34 4.58 7.57
N PRO A 138 19.39 5.20 8.14
CA PRO A 138 19.25 6.28 9.12
C PRO A 138 18.32 7.41 8.62
N GLY A 139 17.44 7.88 9.49
CA GLY A 139 16.50 8.95 9.17
C GLY A 139 15.26 8.56 8.37
N ARG A 140 15.15 7.31 7.89
CA ARG A 140 14.00 6.82 7.09
C ARG A 140 13.02 5.95 7.86
N SER A 141 13.29 5.65 9.10
CA SER A 141 12.40 4.86 9.94
C SER A 141 11.41 5.73 10.69
N PHE A 142 10.19 5.22 10.85
CA PHE A 142 9.21 5.82 11.74
C PHE A 142 9.54 5.38 13.18
N ARG A 143 9.73 6.35 14.05
CA ARG A 143 9.95 6.12 15.48
C ARG A 143 8.68 6.41 16.25
N ILE A 144 8.34 5.57 17.20
CA ILE A 144 7.34 5.88 18.20
C ILE A 144 8.09 6.27 19.47
N ASP A 145 8.43 7.54 19.56
CA ASP A 145 9.18 8.13 20.69
C ASP A 145 8.23 9.00 21.52
N GLY A 146 7.47 8.39 22.39
CA GLY A 146 6.57 9.11 23.29
C GLY A 146 5.16 9.35 22.74
N ASN A 147 4.34 10.07 23.52
CA ASN A 147 2.90 10.17 23.32
C ASN A 147 2.48 10.82 21.98
N ASN A 148 3.22 11.82 21.51
CA ASN A 148 2.87 12.52 20.26
C ASN A 148 2.91 11.61 19.03
N GLN A 149 3.78 10.60 19.05
CA GLN A 149 3.90 9.66 17.95
C GLN A 149 2.88 8.52 18.05
N VAL A 150 2.51 8.13 19.25
CA VAL A 150 1.37 7.25 19.49
C VAL A 150 0.10 7.90 18.97
N ASP A 151 -0.11 9.18 19.25
CA ASP A 151 -1.27 9.94 18.73
C ASP A 151 -1.28 10.03 17.22
N SER A 152 -0.13 10.31 16.61
CA SER A 152 0.02 10.33 15.15
C SER A 152 -0.27 8.96 14.54
N LEU A 153 0.18 7.87 15.18
CA LEU A 153 -0.10 6.52 14.73
C LEU A 153 -1.59 6.19 14.83
N ILE A 154 -2.24 6.52 15.96
CA ILE A 154 -3.68 6.33 16.17
C ILE A 154 -4.47 7.08 15.08
N ALA A 155 -4.17 8.37 14.88
CA ALA A 155 -4.85 9.18 13.87
C ALA A 155 -4.62 8.65 12.45
N GLY A 156 -3.39 8.24 12.12
CA GLY A 156 -3.04 7.65 10.84
C GLY A 156 -3.77 6.32 10.60
N MET A 157 -3.81 5.44 11.59
CA MET A 157 -4.49 4.15 11.48
C MET A 157 -6.01 4.30 11.39
N LYS A 158 -6.61 5.21 12.15
CA LYS A 158 -8.04 5.51 12.03
C LYS A 158 -8.39 5.98 10.61
N LYS A 159 -7.61 6.91 10.07
CA LYS A 159 -7.80 7.43 8.71
C LYS A 159 -7.64 6.34 7.64
N THR A 160 -6.64 5.48 7.78
CA THR A 160 -6.39 4.35 6.88
C THR A 160 -7.53 3.33 6.96
N ALA A 161 -7.97 2.97 8.16
CA ALA A 161 -9.07 2.03 8.38
C ALA A 161 -10.36 2.49 7.68
N VAL A 162 -10.76 3.75 7.89
CA VAL A 162 -11.96 4.32 7.25
C VAL A 162 -11.86 4.29 5.72
N ARG A 163 -10.68 4.66 5.18
CA ARG A 163 -10.48 4.64 3.72
C ARG A 163 -10.55 3.23 3.13
N PHE A 164 -9.89 2.25 3.74
CA PHE A 164 -9.96 0.87 3.24
C PHE A 164 -11.35 0.27 3.41
N GLU A 165 -12.07 0.60 4.47
CA GLU A 165 -13.47 0.19 4.65
C GLU A 165 -14.36 0.73 3.52
N GLU A 166 -14.21 2.00 3.16
CA GLU A 166 -14.93 2.63 2.06
C GLU A 166 -14.59 1.96 0.71
N VAL A 167 -13.30 1.79 0.41
CA VAL A 167 -12.86 1.09 -0.81
C VAL A 167 -13.37 -0.34 -0.84
N SER A 168 -13.32 -1.06 0.28
CA SER A 168 -13.84 -2.44 0.38
C SER A 168 -15.32 -2.51 0.02
N ARG A 169 -16.13 -1.59 0.55
CA ARG A 169 -17.56 -1.50 0.23
C ARG A 169 -17.79 -1.26 -1.27
N HIS A 170 -17.07 -0.34 -1.87
CA HIS A 170 -17.16 -0.07 -3.30
C HIS A 170 -16.69 -1.28 -4.13
N CYS A 171 -15.65 -2.02 -3.70
CA CYS A 171 -15.22 -3.25 -4.34
C CYS A 171 -16.31 -4.33 -4.31
N GLU A 172 -17.04 -4.48 -3.20
CA GLU A 172 -18.14 -5.44 -3.12
C GLU A 172 -19.31 -5.08 -4.06
N ASP A 173 -19.63 -3.80 -4.18
CA ASP A 173 -20.68 -3.36 -5.11
C ASP A 173 -20.24 -3.56 -6.57
N PHE A 174 -19.01 -3.18 -6.90
CA PHE A 174 -18.45 -3.40 -8.23
C PHE A 174 -18.35 -4.90 -8.59
N LEU A 175 -17.98 -5.75 -7.63
CA LEU A 175 -17.91 -7.19 -7.84
C LEU A 175 -19.24 -7.77 -8.32
N LYS A 176 -20.37 -7.26 -7.81
CA LYS A 176 -21.73 -7.71 -8.22
C LYS A 176 -22.05 -7.34 -9.67
N SER A 177 -21.48 -6.25 -10.19
CA SER A 177 -21.69 -5.79 -11.56
C SER A 177 -20.85 -6.55 -12.58
N LEU A 178 -19.76 -7.20 -12.15
CA LEU A 178 -18.85 -7.90 -13.04
C LEU A 178 -19.42 -9.26 -13.53
N PRO A 179 -19.13 -9.65 -14.80
CA PRO A 179 -19.37 -11.00 -15.28
C PRO A 179 -18.71 -12.04 -14.38
N LYS A 180 -19.37 -13.19 -14.16
CA LYS A 180 -18.90 -14.24 -13.23
C LYS A 180 -17.46 -14.69 -13.47
N GLN A 181 -17.03 -14.75 -14.72
CA GLN A 181 -15.67 -15.14 -15.10
C GLN A 181 -14.59 -14.14 -14.62
N ASN A 182 -14.94 -12.86 -14.46
CA ASN A 182 -14.01 -11.81 -14.03
C ASN A 182 -14.02 -11.62 -12.51
N GLN A 183 -15.07 -12.05 -11.81
CA GLN A 183 -15.26 -11.82 -10.39
C GLN A 183 -14.13 -12.42 -9.54
N ARG A 184 -13.66 -13.65 -9.89
CA ARG A 184 -12.60 -14.32 -9.14
C ARG A 184 -11.30 -13.52 -9.18
N PHE A 185 -10.91 -13.06 -10.37
CA PHE A 185 -9.69 -12.28 -10.54
C PHE A 185 -9.78 -10.98 -9.76
N PHE A 186 -10.88 -10.23 -9.88
CA PHE A 186 -11.07 -8.98 -9.15
C PHE A 186 -11.07 -9.18 -7.64
N ARG A 187 -11.73 -10.23 -7.15
CA ARG A 187 -11.74 -10.56 -5.72
C ARG A 187 -10.33 -10.82 -5.20
N ASP A 188 -9.58 -11.70 -5.87
CA ASP A 188 -8.25 -12.12 -5.43
C ASP A 188 -7.24 -10.96 -5.55
N ASN A 189 -7.38 -10.10 -6.56
CA ASN A 189 -6.40 -9.07 -6.88
C ASN A 189 -6.64 -7.73 -6.17
N LEU A 190 -7.88 -7.38 -5.85
CA LEU A 190 -8.20 -6.10 -5.23
C LEU A 190 -9.13 -6.20 -4.02
N ALA A 191 -10.29 -6.87 -4.12
CA ALA A 191 -11.28 -6.83 -3.04
C ALA A 191 -10.76 -7.48 -1.75
N ALA A 192 -10.14 -8.66 -1.83
CA ALA A 192 -9.57 -9.33 -0.66
C ALA A 192 -8.43 -8.54 -0.01
N PRO A 193 -7.45 -7.97 -0.75
CA PRO A 193 -6.49 -7.02 -0.20
C PRO A 193 -7.13 -5.81 0.51
N CYS A 194 -8.21 -5.24 -0.02
CA CYS A 194 -8.95 -4.14 0.64
C CYS A 194 -9.51 -4.58 2.00
N HIS A 195 -10.21 -5.70 2.05
CA HIS A 195 -10.76 -6.24 3.30
C HIS A 195 -9.68 -6.57 4.32
N TYR A 196 -8.60 -7.19 3.87
CA TYR A 196 -7.45 -7.50 4.72
C TYR A 196 -6.87 -6.22 5.36
N MET A 197 -6.63 -5.20 4.54
CA MET A 197 -6.05 -3.95 5.03
C MET A 197 -7.02 -3.15 5.90
N ALA A 198 -8.33 -3.19 5.64
CA ALA A 198 -9.34 -2.61 6.50
C ALA A 198 -9.32 -3.27 7.89
N ALA A 199 -9.42 -4.60 7.95
CA ALA A 199 -9.39 -5.35 9.20
C ALA A 199 -8.09 -5.13 10.00
N LEU A 200 -6.95 -5.16 9.31
CA LEU A 200 -5.64 -4.95 9.92
C LEU A 200 -5.51 -3.53 10.49
N SER A 201 -5.97 -2.52 9.76
CA SER A 201 -5.91 -1.13 10.19
C SER A 201 -6.82 -0.85 11.37
N HIS A 202 -8.03 -1.39 11.40
CA HIS A 202 -8.93 -1.33 12.56
C HIS A 202 -8.31 -2.01 13.78
N SER A 203 -7.79 -3.23 13.60
CA SER A 203 -7.14 -3.96 14.70
C SER A 203 -6.00 -3.18 15.32
N LEU A 204 -5.13 -2.59 14.49
CA LEU A 204 -4.01 -1.79 14.99
C LEU A 204 -4.49 -0.50 15.66
N TYR A 205 -5.48 0.18 15.06
CA TYR A 205 -6.08 1.37 15.66
C TYR A 205 -6.57 1.11 17.08
N HIS A 206 -7.36 0.06 17.28
CA HIS A 206 -7.88 -0.30 18.60
C HIS A 206 -6.80 -0.74 19.57
N PHE A 207 -5.82 -1.51 19.09
CA PHE A 207 -4.73 -2.00 19.93
C PHE A 207 -3.86 -0.85 20.46
N VAL A 208 -3.49 0.10 19.58
CA VAL A 208 -2.68 1.27 19.97
C VAL A 208 -3.47 2.22 20.84
N SER A 209 -4.79 2.38 20.59
CA SER A 209 -5.66 3.18 21.45
C SER A 209 -5.75 2.60 22.86
N ALA A 210 -5.95 1.30 22.99
CA ALA A 210 -5.95 0.62 24.30
C ALA A 210 -4.62 0.76 25.04
N TYR A 211 -3.49 0.70 24.32
CA TYR A 211 -2.17 0.94 24.91
C TYR A 211 -2.03 2.37 25.45
N LYS A 212 -2.58 3.35 24.75
CA LYS A 212 -2.51 4.75 25.19
C LYS A 212 -3.33 5.03 26.44
N GLU A 213 -4.48 4.34 26.61
CA GLU A 213 -5.37 4.54 27.75
C GLU A 213 -4.91 3.84 29.03
N LYS A 214 -3.92 2.94 28.93
CA LYS A 214 -3.33 2.22 30.06
C LYS A 214 -2.28 3.06 30.78
#